data_0399b8018d0237f466b4dc71af578ab0
#
_entry.id   0399b8018d0237f466b4dc71af578ab0
#
_cell.length_a   1.000
_cell.length_b   1.000
_cell.length_c   1.000
_cell.angle_alpha   90.00
_cell.angle_beta   90.00
_cell.angle_gamma   90.00
#
_symmetry.space_group_name_H-M   'P 1'
#
loop_
_entity.id
_entity.type
_entity.pdbx_description
1 polymer ?
#
loop_
_entity_poly.entity_id
_entity_poly.type
_entity_poly.pdbx_seq_one_letter_code
_entity_poly.pdbx_strand_id
1 'polypeptide(L)'
;MAFPPDAVRVASLTLKQITSSIRVQSPYSFAQTAYDFMGGMWAAELVLAAVDARESAAISGWIASLNGPAGRFELDMAAMEYDGPHGNITADPVVAVAATARAQALVLQLARAGDRALPGDYLTLGRHLHIVTAAEDPTPAFRQSVTLWPRLRRPVAPGDPVAMRAPWGTWALAGPETVLSVSQARVRTRSLQIREAL
;
A
#
# COMPACT_ATOMS: atom_id res chain seq x y z
N MET A 1 -8.43 -15.66 0.53
CA MET A 1 -8.49 -14.25 0.89
C MET A 1 -9.75 -13.65 0.32
N ALA A 2 -10.43 -12.80 1.09
CA ALA A 2 -11.65 -12.17 0.62
C ALA A 2 -11.26 -10.94 -0.19
N PHE A 3 -11.45 -10.98 -1.51
CA PHE A 3 -11.52 -9.76 -2.32
C PHE A 3 -12.82 -9.04 -1.99
N PRO A 4 -12.86 -7.70 -2.09
CA PRO A 4 -14.13 -7.01 -2.16
C PRO A 4 -14.96 -7.64 -3.29
N PRO A 5 -16.28 -7.87 -3.10
CA PRO A 5 -17.11 -8.39 -4.18
C PRO A 5 -16.97 -7.52 -5.45
N ASP A 6 -17.03 -8.12 -6.64
CA ASP A 6 -16.91 -7.41 -7.93
C ASP A 6 -17.88 -6.23 -8.09
N ALA A 7 -19.01 -6.28 -7.34
CA ALA A 7 -20.00 -5.20 -7.26
C ALA A 7 -19.57 -4.01 -6.38
N VAL A 8 -18.45 -4.11 -5.65
CA VAL A 8 -18.01 -3.06 -4.72
C VAL A 8 -17.19 -2.03 -5.47
N ARG A 9 -17.75 -0.84 -5.61
CA ARG A 9 -17.03 0.29 -6.19
C ARG A 9 -16.30 1.05 -5.08
N VAL A 10 -14.99 1.18 -5.23
CA VAL A 10 -14.20 2.09 -4.42
C VAL A 10 -14.48 3.51 -4.92
N ALA A 11 -15.06 4.35 -4.06
CA ALA A 11 -15.34 5.75 -4.36
C ALA A 11 -14.11 6.62 -4.11
N SER A 12 -13.35 6.32 -3.07
CA SER A 12 -12.07 6.95 -2.79
C SER A 12 -11.23 6.08 -1.85
N LEU A 13 -9.93 6.22 -1.95
CA LEU A 13 -8.95 5.63 -1.06
C LEU A 13 -7.91 6.68 -0.69
N THR A 14 -7.84 7.04 0.60
CA THR A 14 -6.88 8.03 1.10
C THR A 14 -5.82 7.32 1.91
N LEU A 15 -4.59 7.24 1.38
CA LEU A 15 -3.46 6.65 2.10
C LEU A 15 -2.93 7.60 3.16
N LYS A 16 -2.52 7.02 4.29
CA LYS A 16 -1.87 7.70 5.40
C LYS A 16 -0.59 6.96 5.77
N GLN A 17 0.51 7.68 5.92
CA GLN A 17 1.75 7.14 6.46
C GLN A 17 1.70 7.15 7.99
N ILE A 18 1.94 6.01 8.62
CA ILE A 18 2.18 5.92 10.05
C ILE A 18 3.65 5.62 10.25
N THR A 19 4.38 6.49 10.92
CA THR A 19 5.79 6.32 11.26
C THR A 19 5.95 6.11 12.76
N SER A 20 6.93 5.31 13.17
CA SER A 20 7.30 5.13 14.57
C SER A 20 8.38 6.14 14.98
N SER A 21 8.13 7.43 14.78
CA SER A 21 9.04 8.50 15.18
C SER A 21 8.42 9.31 16.31
N ILE A 22 9.25 9.72 17.26
CA ILE A 22 8.85 10.57 18.40
C ILE A 22 9.70 11.83 18.36
N ARG A 23 9.05 12.97 18.52
CA ARG A 23 9.72 14.26 18.71
C ARG A 23 9.63 14.67 20.17
N VAL A 24 10.77 14.93 20.77
CA VAL A 24 10.88 15.48 22.13
C VAL A 24 11.33 16.92 22.01
N GLN A 25 10.66 17.82 22.73
CA GLN A 25 10.97 19.25 22.76
C GLN A 25 11.28 19.69 24.19
N SER A 26 12.37 20.43 24.34
CA SER A 26 12.70 21.06 25.62
C SER A 26 11.71 22.18 25.92
N PRO A 27 11.08 22.19 27.11
CA PRO A 27 10.16 23.27 27.48
C PRO A 27 10.87 24.61 27.74
N TYR A 28 12.20 24.59 27.95
CA TYR A 28 12.97 25.79 28.27
C TYR A 28 13.61 26.45 27.05
N SER A 29 14.16 25.65 26.14
CA SER A 29 14.92 26.17 24.99
C SER A 29 14.20 25.98 23.65
N PHE A 30 13.08 25.25 23.64
CA PHE A 30 12.37 24.80 22.44
C PHE A 30 13.23 23.96 21.49
N ALA A 31 14.44 23.56 21.93
CA ALA A 31 15.26 22.63 21.16
C ALA A 31 14.51 21.30 20.97
N GLN A 32 14.56 20.78 19.75
CA GLN A 32 13.82 19.58 19.36
C GLN A 32 14.79 18.47 18.97
N THR A 33 14.50 17.26 19.43
CA THR A 33 15.20 16.05 19.00
C THR A 33 14.15 15.05 18.49
N ALA A 34 14.36 14.50 17.29
CA ALA A 34 13.50 13.45 16.74
C ALA A 34 14.21 12.11 16.83
N TYR A 35 13.52 11.12 17.36
CA TYR A 35 13.96 9.72 17.38
C TYR A 35 13.16 8.94 16.36
N ASP A 36 13.83 8.29 15.41
CA ASP A 36 13.21 7.39 14.42
C ASP A 36 13.50 5.95 14.82
N PHE A 37 12.44 5.19 15.12
CA PHE A 37 12.53 3.76 15.45
C PHE A 37 12.47 2.87 14.19
N MET A 38 12.63 3.46 13.01
CA MET A 38 12.69 2.77 11.72
C MET A 38 11.42 1.95 11.37
N GLY A 39 10.33 2.18 12.07
CA GLY A 39 9.03 1.58 11.80
C GLY A 39 8.19 2.44 10.87
N GLY A 40 7.42 1.82 10.02
CA GLY A 40 6.45 2.51 9.19
C GLY A 40 5.41 1.51 8.68
N MET A 41 4.17 1.95 8.53
CA MET A 41 3.11 1.16 7.93
C MET A 41 2.11 2.05 7.21
N TRP A 42 1.41 1.48 6.25
CA TRP A 42 0.29 2.14 5.63
C TRP A 42 -0.97 2.04 6.49
N ALA A 43 -1.70 3.11 6.57
CA ALA A 43 -3.11 3.12 6.93
C ALA A 43 -3.88 3.79 5.81
N ALA A 44 -5.17 3.54 5.72
CA ALA A 44 -5.99 4.19 4.74
C ALA A 44 -7.43 4.36 5.22
N GLU A 45 -8.10 5.34 4.63
CA GLU A 45 -9.53 5.48 4.65
C GLU A 45 -10.07 5.04 3.30
N LEU A 46 -10.85 3.97 3.31
CA LEU A 46 -11.48 3.37 2.14
C LEU A 46 -12.96 3.77 2.13
N VAL A 47 -13.40 4.49 1.12
CA VAL A 47 -14.81 4.81 0.91
C VAL A 47 -15.37 3.93 -0.19
N LEU A 48 -16.37 3.14 0.17
CA LEU A 48 -17.11 2.27 -0.72
C LEU A 48 -18.44 2.93 -1.09
N ALA A 49 -18.83 2.84 -2.35
CA ALA A 49 -20.12 3.30 -2.83
C ALA A 49 -20.97 2.12 -3.28
N ALA A 50 -22.25 2.14 -2.89
CA ALA A 50 -23.27 1.22 -3.38
C ALA A 50 -24.37 2.01 -4.09
N VAL A 51 -24.74 1.60 -5.29
CA VAL A 51 -25.77 2.27 -6.09
C VAL A 51 -27.15 1.74 -5.73
N ASP A 52 -27.24 0.50 -5.27
CA ASP A 52 -28.50 -0.13 -4.92
C ASP A 52 -28.45 -0.88 -3.56
N ALA A 53 -29.61 -1.40 -3.16
CA ALA A 53 -29.76 -2.12 -1.90
C ALA A 53 -29.01 -3.46 -1.90
N ARG A 54 -28.90 -4.12 -3.05
CA ARG A 54 -28.22 -5.41 -3.19
C ARG A 54 -26.71 -5.25 -3.04
N GLU A 55 -26.12 -4.25 -3.69
CA GLU A 55 -24.71 -3.89 -3.52
C GLU A 55 -24.41 -3.50 -2.07
N SER A 56 -25.30 -2.71 -1.44
CA SER A 56 -25.14 -2.33 -0.03
C SER A 56 -25.19 -3.55 0.91
N ALA A 57 -26.05 -4.53 0.63
CA ALA A 57 -26.10 -5.78 1.39
C ALA A 57 -24.84 -6.63 1.19
N ALA A 58 -24.34 -6.72 -0.05
CA ALA A 58 -23.10 -7.43 -0.37
C ALA A 58 -21.89 -6.81 0.37
N ILE A 59 -21.77 -5.49 0.37
CA ILE A 59 -20.72 -4.78 1.13
C ILE A 59 -20.84 -5.10 2.63
N SER A 60 -22.06 -5.07 3.19
CA SER A 60 -22.27 -5.38 4.61
C SER A 60 -21.88 -6.81 4.95
N GLY A 61 -22.25 -7.79 4.11
CA GLY A 61 -21.90 -9.18 4.27
C GLY A 61 -20.39 -9.40 4.17
N TRP A 62 -19.74 -8.74 3.22
CA TRP A 62 -18.28 -8.80 3.09
C TRP A 62 -17.57 -8.21 4.32
N ILE A 63 -17.97 -7.02 4.80
CA ILE A 63 -17.40 -6.41 6.01
C ILE A 63 -17.58 -7.34 7.21
N ALA A 64 -18.78 -7.92 7.38
CA ALA A 64 -19.05 -8.87 8.46
C ALA A 64 -18.17 -10.12 8.37
N SER A 65 -17.88 -10.61 7.16
CA SER A 65 -17.02 -11.78 6.93
C SER A 65 -15.55 -11.53 7.32
N LEU A 66 -15.10 -10.28 7.32
CA LEU A 66 -13.75 -9.93 7.75
C LEU A 66 -13.55 -10.10 9.26
N ASN A 67 -14.62 -10.11 10.04
CA ASN A 67 -14.55 -10.28 11.50
C ASN A 67 -13.55 -9.31 12.16
N GLY A 68 -13.68 -8.03 11.86
CA GLY A 68 -12.80 -6.98 12.37
C GLY A 68 -11.35 -7.11 11.84
N PRO A 69 -10.34 -6.83 12.68
CA PRO A 69 -8.93 -6.85 12.27
C PRO A 69 -8.37 -8.24 11.95
N ALA A 70 -9.11 -9.33 12.23
CA ALA A 70 -8.67 -10.69 11.96
C ALA A 70 -8.71 -11.04 10.47
N GLY A 71 -9.67 -10.47 9.74
CA GLY A 71 -9.81 -10.67 8.31
C GLY A 71 -8.79 -9.87 7.52
N ARG A 72 -8.34 -10.45 6.42
CA ARG A 72 -7.41 -9.83 5.48
C ARG A 72 -8.01 -9.81 4.09
N PHE A 73 -7.76 -8.72 3.38
CA PHE A 73 -8.18 -8.57 1.98
C PHE A 73 -7.09 -7.86 1.18
N GLU A 74 -7.12 -8.05 -0.11
CA GLU A 74 -6.21 -7.41 -1.05
C GLU A 74 -6.93 -6.23 -1.70
N LEU A 75 -6.22 -5.14 -1.88
CA LEU A 75 -6.72 -3.95 -2.53
C LEU A 75 -5.69 -3.46 -3.54
N ASP A 76 -6.16 -3.31 -4.77
CA ASP A 76 -5.39 -2.78 -5.88
C ASP A 76 -5.30 -1.25 -5.80
N MET A 77 -4.14 -0.71 -6.17
CA MET A 77 -3.90 0.72 -6.25
C MET A 77 -4.64 1.39 -7.44
N ALA A 78 -5.12 0.63 -8.40
CA ALA A 78 -6.00 1.14 -9.45
C ALA A 78 -7.27 1.80 -8.85
N ALA A 79 -7.70 1.37 -7.67
CA ALA A 79 -8.76 2.02 -6.90
C ALA A 79 -8.44 3.47 -6.48
N MET A 80 -7.19 3.91 -6.61
CA MET A 80 -6.71 5.28 -6.31
C MET A 80 -6.44 6.10 -7.55
N GLU A 81 -6.98 5.75 -8.70
CA GLU A 81 -6.65 6.41 -9.97
C GLU A 81 -5.13 6.36 -10.29
N TYR A 82 -4.45 5.31 -9.80
CA TYR A 82 -3.05 5.10 -10.13
C TYR A 82 -2.95 4.51 -11.53
N ASP A 83 -2.56 5.33 -12.48
CA ASP A 83 -2.46 4.98 -13.90
C ASP A 83 -1.23 4.11 -14.24
N GLY A 84 -0.50 3.66 -13.24
CA GLY A 84 0.73 2.92 -13.38
C GLY A 84 1.97 3.73 -12.98
N PRO A 85 3.16 3.15 -13.13
CA PRO A 85 4.39 3.81 -12.75
C PRO A 85 4.65 5.06 -13.60
N HIS A 86 5.05 6.16 -12.95
CA HIS A 86 5.45 7.40 -13.60
C HIS A 86 6.75 7.24 -14.39
N GLY A 87 7.57 6.26 -14.00
CA GLY A 87 8.66 5.77 -14.81
C GLY A 87 8.18 4.91 -15.98
N ASN A 88 9.02 4.73 -16.98
CA ASN A 88 8.66 3.97 -18.17
C ASN A 88 8.87 2.47 -17.91
N ILE A 89 8.01 1.84 -17.09
CA ILE A 89 8.07 0.41 -16.77
C ILE A 89 7.15 -0.35 -17.75
N THR A 90 7.74 -1.05 -18.70
CA THR A 90 7.00 -1.80 -19.73
C THR A 90 6.56 -3.18 -19.27
N ALA A 91 7.28 -3.78 -18.35
CA ALA A 91 6.95 -5.05 -17.70
C ALA A 91 7.38 -5.02 -16.23
N ASP A 92 6.69 -5.78 -15.40
CA ASP A 92 7.02 -5.87 -13.98
C ASP A 92 8.45 -6.37 -13.78
N PRO A 93 9.28 -5.66 -13.00
CA PRO A 93 10.65 -6.06 -12.72
C PRO A 93 10.70 -7.22 -11.73
N VAL A 94 11.90 -7.75 -11.52
CA VAL A 94 12.18 -8.70 -10.45
C VAL A 94 13.28 -8.16 -9.54
N VAL A 95 13.41 -8.74 -8.35
CA VAL A 95 14.52 -8.44 -7.44
C VAL A 95 15.82 -8.91 -8.08
N ALA A 96 16.82 -8.03 -8.19
CA ALA A 96 18.13 -8.36 -8.76
C ALA A 96 19.13 -8.88 -7.73
N VAL A 97 19.06 -8.38 -6.50
CA VAL A 97 19.99 -8.69 -5.41
C VAL A 97 19.20 -8.97 -4.14
N ALA A 98 19.56 -10.02 -3.41
CA ALA A 98 18.92 -10.34 -2.13
C ALA A 98 19.00 -9.15 -1.16
N ALA A 99 17.92 -8.91 -0.45
CA ALA A 99 17.87 -7.90 0.61
C ALA A 99 17.26 -8.49 1.88
N THR A 100 17.76 -8.06 3.02
CA THR A 100 17.28 -8.53 4.32
C THR A 100 15.98 -7.82 4.71
N ALA A 101 15.24 -8.41 5.63
CA ALA A 101 14.13 -7.71 6.29
C ALA A 101 14.62 -6.39 6.89
N ARG A 102 13.77 -5.37 6.88
CA ARG A 102 14.04 -3.98 7.29
C ARG A 102 15.00 -3.20 6.41
N ALA A 103 15.54 -3.77 5.33
CA ALA A 103 16.26 -2.99 4.34
C ALA A 103 15.35 -1.92 3.72
N GLN A 104 15.94 -0.79 3.36
CA GLN A 104 15.29 0.29 2.62
C GLN A 104 15.68 0.27 1.15
N ALA A 105 16.92 -0.13 0.88
CA ALA A 105 17.42 -0.24 -0.48
C ALA A 105 17.02 -1.58 -1.10
N LEU A 106 16.62 -1.53 -2.35
CA LEU A 106 16.29 -2.68 -3.19
C LEU A 106 16.92 -2.47 -4.57
N VAL A 107 17.47 -3.52 -5.14
CA VAL A 107 17.96 -3.48 -6.52
C VAL A 107 16.99 -4.25 -7.40
N LEU A 108 16.39 -3.55 -8.35
CA LEU A 108 15.48 -4.08 -9.35
C LEU A 108 16.23 -4.53 -10.59
N GLN A 109 15.85 -5.65 -11.19
CA GLN A 109 16.19 -6.04 -12.53
C GLN A 109 15.06 -5.62 -13.45
N LEU A 110 15.28 -4.61 -14.27
CA LEU A 110 14.34 -4.09 -15.22
C LEU A 110 14.27 -4.99 -16.47
N ALA A 111 13.13 -4.96 -17.17
CA ALA A 111 12.91 -5.84 -18.30
C ALA A 111 13.59 -5.35 -19.59
N ARG A 112 13.72 -4.04 -19.79
CA ARG A 112 14.20 -3.45 -21.05
C ARG A 112 15.08 -2.23 -20.82
N ALA A 113 15.84 -1.88 -21.84
CA ALA A 113 16.50 -0.59 -21.94
C ALA A 113 15.46 0.53 -21.96
N GLY A 114 15.65 1.54 -21.14
CA GLY A 114 14.74 2.67 -21.01
C GLY A 114 13.66 2.51 -19.95
N ASP A 115 13.44 1.30 -19.43
CA ASP A 115 12.62 1.12 -18.25
C ASP A 115 13.32 1.78 -17.06
N ARG A 116 12.56 2.48 -16.22
CA ARG A 116 13.05 3.06 -14.98
C ARG A 116 11.93 3.28 -13.99
N ALA A 117 12.21 3.05 -12.72
CA ALA A 117 11.34 3.46 -11.62
C ALA A 117 11.67 4.90 -11.20
N LEU A 118 10.69 5.66 -10.78
CA LEU A 118 10.85 7.03 -10.31
C LEU A 118 10.33 7.18 -8.87
N PRO A 119 10.83 8.17 -8.11
CA PRO A 119 10.23 8.52 -6.82
C PRO A 119 8.74 8.82 -6.99
N GLY A 120 7.92 8.23 -6.11
CA GLY A 120 6.47 8.29 -6.19
C GLY A 120 5.81 7.05 -6.79
N ASP A 121 6.55 6.20 -7.49
CA ASP A 121 6.04 4.94 -8.00
C ASP A 121 5.72 3.97 -6.86
N TYR A 122 4.60 3.28 -6.98
CA TYR A 122 4.22 2.21 -6.05
C TYR A 122 4.68 0.86 -6.58
N LEU A 123 4.97 -0.04 -5.66
CA LEU A 123 5.26 -1.43 -5.98
C LEU A 123 4.77 -2.37 -4.87
N THR A 124 4.43 -3.59 -5.28
CA THR A 124 4.13 -4.69 -4.35
C THR A 124 5.29 -5.66 -4.30
N LEU A 125 5.73 -5.99 -3.12
CA LEU A 125 6.74 -7.00 -2.88
C LEU A 125 6.32 -7.89 -1.70
N GLY A 126 6.19 -9.18 -1.93
CA GLY A 126 5.79 -10.13 -0.89
C GLY A 126 4.43 -9.81 -0.24
N ARG A 127 3.47 -9.25 -1.01
CA ARG A 127 2.12 -8.84 -0.61
C ARG A 127 2.04 -7.52 0.18
N HIS A 128 3.13 -6.79 0.29
CA HIS A 128 3.19 -5.50 0.96
C HIS A 128 3.37 -4.39 -0.07
N LEU A 129 2.64 -3.31 0.14
CA LEU A 129 2.72 -2.12 -0.68
C LEU A 129 3.88 -1.24 -0.22
N HIS A 130 4.70 -0.82 -1.16
CA HIS A 130 5.80 0.12 -0.95
C HIS A 130 5.70 1.27 -1.94
N ILE A 131 6.29 2.41 -1.59
CA ILE A 131 6.50 3.54 -2.49
C ILE A 131 8.00 3.78 -2.65
N VAL A 132 8.41 4.10 -3.85
CA VAL A 132 9.78 4.51 -4.16
C VAL A 132 9.99 5.92 -3.66
N THR A 133 10.95 6.13 -2.77
CA THR A 133 11.29 7.45 -2.22
C THR A 133 12.52 8.07 -2.89
N ALA A 134 13.42 7.24 -3.41
CA ALA A 134 14.56 7.65 -4.23
C ALA A 134 14.90 6.53 -5.22
N ALA A 135 15.43 6.89 -6.36
CA ALA A 135 15.86 5.96 -7.40
C ALA A 135 17.14 6.48 -8.07
N GLU A 136 18.11 5.60 -8.24
CA GLU A 136 19.32 5.87 -9.03
C GLU A 136 19.02 5.64 -10.51
N ASP A 137 19.91 6.10 -11.39
CA ASP A 137 19.79 5.79 -12.81
C ASP A 137 20.07 4.29 -13.07
N PRO A 138 19.33 3.66 -14.01
CA PRO A 138 19.57 2.28 -14.36
C PRO A 138 20.97 2.07 -14.92
N THR A 139 21.63 0.99 -14.51
CA THR A 139 22.91 0.56 -15.08
C THR A 139 22.74 -0.01 -16.49
N PRO A 140 23.84 -0.14 -17.30
CA PRO A 140 23.78 -0.81 -18.60
C PRO A 140 23.26 -2.25 -18.57
N ALA A 141 23.33 -2.92 -17.40
CA ALA A 141 22.78 -4.25 -17.17
C ALA A 141 21.29 -4.22 -16.75
N PHE A 142 20.59 -3.10 -16.93
CA PHE A 142 19.18 -2.88 -16.57
C PHE A 142 18.89 -3.10 -15.07
N ARG A 143 19.88 -2.81 -14.22
CA ARG A 143 19.70 -2.85 -12.77
C ARG A 143 19.54 -1.44 -12.25
N GLN A 144 18.56 -1.26 -11.37
CA GLN A 144 18.29 0.03 -10.75
C GLN A 144 18.18 -0.13 -9.24
N SER A 145 18.94 0.68 -8.50
CA SER A 145 18.82 0.79 -7.05
C SER A 145 17.69 1.76 -6.71
N VAL A 146 16.79 1.35 -5.84
CA VAL A 146 15.66 2.16 -5.36
C VAL A 146 15.60 2.14 -3.84
N THR A 147 15.17 3.23 -3.25
CA THR A 147 14.89 3.34 -1.81
C THR A 147 13.40 3.28 -1.60
N LEU A 148 12.96 2.46 -0.65
CA LEU A 148 11.54 2.16 -0.40
C LEU A 148 11.05 2.70 0.94
N TRP A 149 9.80 3.05 0.98
CA TRP A 149 9.03 3.21 2.21
C TRP A 149 7.69 2.46 2.08
N PRO A 150 7.24 1.72 3.10
CA PRO A 150 7.95 1.31 4.31
C PRO A 150 9.15 0.38 3.99
N ARG A 151 9.98 0.13 5.01
CA ARG A 151 11.07 -0.84 4.91
C ARG A 151 10.56 -2.25 4.60
N LEU A 152 11.38 -3.08 3.98
CA LEU A 152 11.03 -4.46 3.66
C LEU A 152 10.53 -5.23 4.89
N ARG A 153 9.41 -5.92 4.76
CA ARG A 153 8.81 -6.71 5.85
C ARG A 153 9.51 -8.05 6.04
N ARG A 154 9.98 -8.60 4.93
CA ARG A 154 10.61 -9.92 4.85
C ARG A 154 11.88 -9.84 4.02
N PRO A 155 12.79 -10.79 4.18
CA PRO A 155 13.91 -10.91 3.26
C PRO A 155 13.37 -11.26 1.87
N VAL A 156 14.07 -10.81 0.85
CA VAL A 156 13.76 -11.07 -0.56
C VAL A 156 14.95 -11.69 -1.26
N ALA A 157 14.67 -12.54 -2.22
CA ALA A 157 15.68 -13.25 -3.00
C ALA A 157 15.73 -12.73 -4.46
N PRO A 158 16.85 -12.90 -5.16
CA PRO A 158 16.92 -12.61 -6.59
C PRO A 158 15.87 -13.44 -7.35
N GLY A 159 15.15 -12.78 -8.25
CA GLY A 159 14.06 -13.37 -9.02
C GLY A 159 12.66 -13.22 -8.39
N ASP A 160 12.55 -12.75 -7.14
CA ASP A 160 11.25 -12.47 -6.55
C ASP A 160 10.49 -11.43 -7.41
N PRO A 161 9.19 -11.65 -7.70
CA PRO A 161 8.42 -10.76 -8.53
C PRO A 161 8.09 -9.45 -7.81
N VAL A 162 8.15 -8.35 -8.55
CA VAL A 162 7.80 -7.01 -8.07
C VAL A 162 6.68 -6.46 -8.95
N ALA A 163 5.45 -6.36 -8.44
CA ALA A 163 4.36 -5.77 -9.20
C ALA A 163 4.42 -4.24 -9.12
N MET A 164 4.71 -3.58 -10.24
CA MET A 164 4.75 -2.12 -10.36
C MET A 164 3.66 -1.58 -11.27
N ARG A 165 3.23 -2.35 -12.26
CA ARG A 165 2.20 -1.91 -13.22
C ARG A 165 0.80 -1.91 -12.60
N ALA A 166 0.54 -2.87 -11.74
CA ALA A 166 -0.70 -2.98 -10.97
C ALA A 166 -0.33 -3.31 -9.51
N PRO A 167 0.22 -2.35 -8.77
CA PRO A 167 0.60 -2.59 -7.37
C PRO A 167 -0.63 -2.75 -6.50
N TRP A 168 -0.52 -3.59 -5.49
CA TRP A 168 -1.57 -3.90 -4.53
C TRP A 168 -0.98 -4.11 -3.13
N GLY A 169 -1.82 -4.12 -2.13
CA GLY A 169 -1.42 -4.41 -0.76
C GLY A 169 -2.41 -5.30 -0.04
N THR A 170 -1.96 -5.93 1.03
CA THR A 170 -2.83 -6.68 1.93
C THR A 170 -3.22 -5.80 3.10
N TRP A 171 -4.52 -5.73 3.36
CA TRP A 171 -5.12 -4.85 4.33
C TRP A 171 -5.99 -5.60 5.32
N ALA A 172 -6.19 -4.99 6.50
CA ALA A 172 -7.14 -5.41 7.51
C ALA A 172 -7.89 -4.19 8.05
N LEU A 173 -9.04 -4.39 8.66
CA LEU A 173 -9.75 -3.31 9.35
C LEU A 173 -8.89 -2.77 10.51
N ALA A 174 -8.92 -1.46 10.72
CA ALA A 174 -8.06 -0.80 11.71
C ALA A 174 -8.48 -1.07 13.15
N GLY A 175 -9.73 -1.42 13.38
CA GLY A 175 -10.30 -1.66 14.70
C GLY A 175 -11.33 -2.78 14.72
N PRO A 176 -11.71 -3.24 15.92
CA PRO A 176 -12.72 -4.29 16.08
C PRO A 176 -14.14 -3.81 15.76
N GLU A 177 -14.35 -2.50 15.81
CA GLU A 177 -15.67 -1.90 15.57
C GLU A 177 -15.75 -1.37 14.15
N THR A 178 -16.83 -1.72 13.46
CA THR A 178 -17.13 -1.19 12.13
C THR A 178 -18.59 -0.72 12.13
N VAL A 179 -18.79 0.55 11.82
CA VAL A 179 -20.14 1.12 11.79
C VAL A 179 -20.82 0.73 10.48
N LEU A 180 -21.91 -0.01 10.58
CA LEU A 180 -22.79 -0.35 9.47
C LEU A 180 -24.00 0.59 9.49
N SER A 181 -23.90 1.74 8.81
CA SER A 181 -25.02 2.67 8.72
C SER A 181 -26.04 2.22 7.66
N VAL A 182 -27.32 2.31 7.98
CA VAL A 182 -28.41 2.10 7.03
C VAL A 182 -28.98 3.46 6.65
N SER A 183 -28.93 3.80 5.37
CA SER A 183 -29.49 5.06 4.82
C SER A 183 -30.51 4.75 3.74
N GLN A 184 -31.55 5.58 3.65
CA GLN A 184 -32.54 5.52 2.56
C GLN A 184 -32.10 6.26 1.30
N ALA A 185 -30.89 6.85 1.29
CA ALA A 185 -30.35 7.53 0.13
C ALA A 185 -30.11 6.57 -1.06
N ARG A 186 -30.27 7.09 -2.28
CA ARG A 186 -30.05 6.33 -3.53
C ARG A 186 -28.61 5.84 -3.65
N VAL A 187 -27.64 6.66 -3.27
CA VAL A 187 -26.21 6.29 -3.22
C VAL A 187 -25.84 6.16 -1.75
N ARG A 188 -25.29 5.01 -1.39
CA ARG A 188 -24.88 4.70 -0.03
C ARG A 188 -23.36 4.59 0.00
N THR A 189 -22.73 5.47 0.74
CA THR A 189 -21.27 5.43 0.95
C THR A 189 -20.97 4.84 2.32
N ARG A 190 -19.88 4.10 2.40
CA ARG A 190 -19.34 3.55 3.65
C ARG A 190 -17.86 3.84 3.74
N SER A 191 -17.44 4.48 4.81
CA SER A 191 -16.04 4.73 5.11
C SER A 191 -15.52 3.64 6.05
N LEU A 192 -14.40 3.04 5.69
CA LEU A 192 -13.70 2.03 6.47
C LEU A 192 -12.27 2.52 6.74
N GLN A 193 -11.88 2.47 8.02
CA GLN A 193 -10.48 2.67 8.38
C GLN A 193 -9.75 1.33 8.28
N ILE A 194 -8.71 1.29 7.46
CA ILE A 194 -7.94 0.08 7.19
C ILE A 194 -6.45 0.32 7.48
N ARG A 195 -5.74 -0.75 7.75
CA ARG A 195 -4.28 -0.75 7.95
C ARG A 195 -3.64 -1.88 7.16
N GLU A 196 -2.38 -1.68 6.81
CA GLU A 196 -1.55 -2.75 6.25
C GLU A 196 -1.57 -3.95 7.17
N ALA A 197 -1.82 -5.14 6.63
CA ALA A 197 -1.77 -6.39 7.35
C ALA A 197 -0.32 -6.91 7.34
N LEU A 198 0.32 -6.91 8.49
CA LEU A 198 1.71 -7.34 8.70
C LEU A 198 1.80 -8.84 8.99
#